data_6598de204837454de162a9d4c784f662
#
_entry.id   6598de204837454de162a9d4c784f662
#
_cell.length_a   1.000
_cell.length_b   1.000
_cell.length_c   1.000
_cell.angle_alpha   90.00
_cell.angle_beta   90.00
_cell.angle_gamma   90.00
#
_symmetry.space_group_name_H-M   'P 1'
#
loop_
_entity.id
_entity.type
_entity.pdbx_description
1 polymer ?
#
loop_
_entity_poly.entity_id
_entity_poly.type
_entity_poly.pdbx_seq_one_letter_code
_entity_poly.pdbx_strand_id
1 'polypeptide(L)'
;ADASNVEGFNSGDVLYLIMPDRFANGNPSNDVVPEMLEAKVDRNDPFARHGGDLAGIENNLDYLSNLGVTAIWLNPIQENDMKEGSYHGYAITDYYQVDRRLGSNEEFCKLVEQAHSKGMKVVMDMIFNHCGSENYLFKDMPSKDWFNFKGNYTQTSYKTASVQDIHASDYERKIAVDGWFTESMPDLNQRNRHVARYLIQSSIWWIEYAGINGIRQDTHPYADFDMMSEWCKAVTDEYPDFNIVGETWLNSNVLVSFWQKDSRLAAPRNSNLRTVMDFPLMEQMNKAFDEETTDWNGGLYRLYDYLTQDLVYADPMNLLVFLDNHDTSRFYLNEEATQNIDRYKQALVFLLTTRGIPQIYYGTEILMAADKANGDGLLRCDFPGGWKNDSRNCFNEANRTPQQNEAFTYMQKLLQWRKGNEIIAKGRLKHFAPNKGIYVYERKYGNKSITVLMNGTDKTQTINLTPYKEVLPTTSAHDVLTDKSIDLSKNLTLPGRGMLVLEF
;
A
#
# COMPACT_ATOMS: atom_id res chain seq x y z
N ALA A 1 -15.48 21.68 -7.26
CA ALA A 1 -16.11 20.33 -7.19
C ALA A 1 -17.15 20.32 -6.09
N ASP A 2 -18.19 19.56 -6.27
CA ASP A 2 -19.15 19.29 -5.21
C ASP A 2 -18.48 18.29 -4.24
N ALA A 3 -18.22 18.73 -3.02
CA ALA A 3 -17.56 17.93 -1.99
C ALA A 3 -18.27 16.59 -1.71
N SER A 4 -19.60 16.53 -1.90
CA SER A 4 -20.39 15.31 -1.73
C SER A 4 -20.12 14.25 -2.79
N ASN A 5 -19.49 14.62 -3.90
CA ASN A 5 -19.18 13.71 -5.00
C ASN A 5 -17.75 13.17 -4.96
N VAL A 6 -16.96 13.54 -3.95
CA VAL A 6 -15.59 13.04 -3.79
C VAL A 6 -15.63 11.74 -3.00
N GLU A 7 -15.49 10.62 -3.70
CA GLU A 7 -15.40 9.30 -3.07
C GLU A 7 -13.97 8.99 -2.61
N GLY A 8 -13.84 8.55 -1.36
CA GLY A 8 -12.58 8.05 -0.82
C GLY A 8 -12.42 6.54 -0.99
N PHE A 9 -11.20 6.05 -0.84
CA PHE A 9 -10.94 4.62 -0.78
C PHE A 9 -11.22 4.09 0.63
N ASN A 10 -11.59 2.81 0.71
CA ASN A 10 -11.97 2.17 1.97
C ASN A 10 -11.74 0.65 1.90
N SER A 11 -12.21 -0.08 2.91
CA SER A 11 -12.05 -1.54 3.00
C SER A 11 -12.76 -2.33 1.88
N GLY A 12 -13.63 -1.70 1.12
CA GLY A 12 -14.19 -2.31 -0.10
C GLY A 12 -13.25 -2.27 -1.30
N ASP A 13 -12.18 -1.51 -1.21
CA ASP A 13 -11.21 -1.34 -2.28
C ASP A 13 -10.01 -2.27 -2.14
N VAL A 14 -9.31 -2.42 -3.25
CA VAL A 14 -7.95 -2.97 -3.30
C VAL A 14 -7.11 -1.98 -4.09
N LEU A 15 -6.06 -1.44 -3.45
CA LEU A 15 -5.14 -0.52 -4.08
C LEU A 15 -4.06 -1.26 -4.84
N TYR A 16 -3.70 -0.74 -6.01
CA TYR A 16 -2.57 -1.24 -6.79
C TYR A 16 -1.51 -0.15 -6.84
N LEU A 17 -0.36 -0.41 -6.21
CA LEU A 17 0.75 0.54 -6.11
C LEU A 17 1.62 0.48 -7.35
N ILE A 18 1.78 1.62 -8.02
CA ILE A 18 2.56 1.75 -9.25
C ILE A 18 3.71 2.75 -9.05
N MET A 19 4.93 2.34 -9.42
CA MET A 19 6.05 3.26 -9.64
C MET A 19 5.97 3.75 -11.09
N PRO A 20 5.57 5.02 -11.33
CA PRO A 20 5.32 5.50 -12.70
C PRO A 20 6.50 5.31 -13.67
N ASP A 21 7.72 5.56 -13.20
CA ASP A 21 8.92 5.39 -14.03
C ASP A 21 9.17 3.93 -14.44
N ARG A 22 8.57 2.96 -13.74
CA ARG A 22 8.93 1.54 -13.84
C ARG A 22 7.80 0.63 -14.32
N PHE A 23 6.65 1.18 -14.67
CA PHE A 23 5.48 0.40 -15.05
C PHE A 23 5.35 0.24 -16.57
N ALA A 24 5.25 1.33 -17.28
CA ALA A 24 5.13 1.30 -18.74
C ALA A 24 5.49 2.65 -19.36
N ASN A 25 6.18 2.60 -20.49
CA ASN A 25 6.50 3.78 -21.30
C ASN A 25 5.47 3.93 -22.42
N GLY A 26 4.54 4.87 -22.25
CA GLY A 26 3.51 5.14 -23.26
C GLY A 26 3.85 6.29 -24.19
N ASN A 27 4.83 7.13 -23.85
CA ASN A 27 5.25 8.27 -24.64
C ASN A 27 6.78 8.43 -24.61
N PRO A 28 7.50 7.74 -25.49
CA PRO A 28 8.96 7.86 -25.51
C PRO A 28 9.49 9.28 -25.75
N SER A 29 8.68 10.17 -26.31
CA SER A 29 9.11 11.54 -26.57
C SER A 29 9.36 12.37 -25.32
N ASN A 30 8.84 11.98 -24.15
CA ASN A 30 9.04 12.66 -22.88
C ASN A 30 10.12 12.00 -22.00
N ASP A 31 10.79 10.95 -22.48
CA ASP A 31 11.78 10.22 -21.68
C ASP A 31 12.91 11.12 -21.20
N VAL A 32 13.36 12.01 -22.06
CA VAL A 32 14.43 12.96 -21.78
C VAL A 32 13.95 14.37 -22.07
N VAL A 33 14.08 15.23 -21.06
CA VAL A 33 13.79 16.66 -21.18
C VAL A 33 15.11 17.40 -20.98
N PRO A 34 15.68 17.99 -22.04
CA PRO A 34 17.05 18.55 -22.00
C PRO A 34 17.26 19.64 -20.93
N GLU A 35 16.21 20.37 -20.57
CA GLU A 35 16.26 21.46 -19.59
C GLU A 35 16.28 20.95 -18.14
N MET A 36 15.97 19.65 -17.92
CA MET A 36 15.99 19.08 -16.58
C MET A 36 17.37 18.53 -16.23
N LEU A 37 17.68 18.52 -14.93
CA LEU A 37 19.02 18.18 -14.43
C LEU A 37 19.43 16.74 -14.71
N GLU A 38 18.50 15.78 -14.59
CA GLU A 38 18.74 14.40 -14.96
C GLU A 38 18.15 14.14 -16.36
N ALA A 39 18.89 14.50 -17.38
CA ALA A 39 18.48 14.42 -18.79
C ALA A 39 18.97 13.11 -19.44
N LYS A 40 18.72 11.97 -18.77
CA LYS A 40 19.21 10.66 -19.22
C LYS A 40 18.24 9.56 -18.82
N VAL A 41 18.09 8.57 -19.71
CA VAL A 41 17.36 7.32 -19.46
C VAL A 41 18.35 6.16 -19.64
N ASP A 42 18.39 5.24 -18.67
CA ASP A 42 19.22 4.05 -18.71
C ASP A 42 18.56 2.90 -17.96
N ARG A 43 17.89 2.00 -18.68
CA ARG A 43 17.20 0.85 -18.08
C ARG A 43 18.14 -0.20 -17.50
N ASN A 44 19.42 -0.14 -17.79
CA ASN A 44 20.42 -1.03 -17.20
C ASN A 44 20.91 -0.56 -15.83
N ASP A 45 20.63 0.69 -15.47
CA ASP A 45 20.96 1.25 -14.18
C ASP A 45 19.69 1.29 -13.30
N PRO A 46 19.63 0.49 -12.21
CA PRO A 46 18.44 0.45 -11.37
C PRO A 46 18.15 1.77 -10.64
N PHE A 47 19.10 2.69 -10.60
CA PHE A 47 18.92 4.00 -9.96
C PHE A 47 18.71 5.15 -10.96
N ALA A 48 18.75 4.86 -12.26
CA ALA A 48 18.45 5.84 -13.31
C ALA A 48 16.95 5.85 -13.64
N ARG A 49 16.54 6.86 -14.39
CA ARG A 49 15.19 6.87 -14.98
C ARG A 49 15.09 5.83 -16.07
N HIS A 50 13.93 5.18 -16.19
CA HIS A 50 13.67 4.14 -17.17
C HIS A 50 12.65 4.57 -18.24
N GLY A 51 11.93 5.67 -18.05
CA GLY A 51 11.03 6.24 -19.06
C GLY A 51 9.57 5.83 -18.94
N GLY A 52 9.17 5.13 -17.90
CA GLY A 52 7.75 4.92 -17.61
C GLY A 52 7.05 6.26 -17.35
N ASP A 53 5.76 6.35 -17.66
CA ASP A 53 5.03 7.61 -17.62
C ASP A 53 3.51 7.41 -17.42
N LEU A 54 2.78 8.54 -17.32
CA LEU A 54 1.32 8.51 -17.13
C LEU A 54 0.61 7.92 -18.35
N ALA A 55 1.11 8.18 -19.55
CA ALA A 55 0.54 7.59 -20.77
C ALA A 55 0.61 6.06 -20.76
N GLY A 56 1.74 5.50 -20.24
CA GLY A 56 1.89 4.07 -20.09
C GLY A 56 0.91 3.46 -19.10
N ILE A 57 0.63 4.16 -18.01
CA ILE A 57 -0.38 3.73 -17.03
C ILE A 57 -1.77 3.79 -17.67
N GLU A 58 -2.10 4.88 -18.35
CA GLU A 58 -3.39 5.04 -19.02
C GLU A 58 -3.64 3.93 -20.06
N ASN A 59 -2.61 3.57 -20.81
CA ASN A 59 -2.70 2.50 -21.82
C ASN A 59 -2.98 1.12 -21.20
N ASN A 60 -2.74 0.94 -19.91
CA ASN A 60 -2.88 -0.34 -19.22
C ASN A 60 -4.00 -0.33 -18.16
N LEU A 61 -4.91 0.66 -18.21
CA LEU A 61 -6.04 0.69 -17.29
C LEU A 61 -6.99 -0.50 -17.48
N ASP A 62 -7.16 -0.97 -18.72
CA ASP A 62 -7.98 -2.17 -18.99
C ASP A 62 -7.37 -3.41 -18.35
N TYR A 63 -6.05 -3.55 -18.40
CA TYR A 63 -5.34 -4.62 -17.70
C TYR A 63 -5.65 -4.60 -16.19
N LEU A 64 -5.60 -3.45 -15.57
CA LEU A 64 -5.85 -3.28 -14.13
C LEU A 64 -7.31 -3.54 -13.77
N SER A 65 -8.23 -3.02 -14.59
CA SER A 65 -9.66 -3.26 -14.40
C SER A 65 -10.00 -4.74 -14.57
N ASN A 66 -9.39 -5.40 -15.54
CA ASN A 66 -9.57 -6.82 -15.80
C ASN A 66 -8.97 -7.69 -14.66
N LEU A 67 -7.86 -7.27 -14.09
CA LEU A 67 -7.30 -7.92 -12.89
C LEU A 67 -8.26 -7.82 -11.70
N GLY A 68 -8.91 -6.68 -11.53
CA GLY A 68 -9.93 -6.50 -10.50
C GLY A 68 -9.57 -5.53 -9.37
N VAL A 69 -8.48 -4.78 -9.50
CA VAL A 69 -8.16 -3.73 -8.53
C VAL A 69 -9.17 -2.57 -8.68
N THR A 70 -9.42 -1.84 -7.60
CA THR A 70 -10.43 -0.78 -7.56
C THR A 70 -9.86 0.59 -7.29
N ALA A 71 -8.56 0.67 -7.05
CA ALA A 71 -7.86 1.93 -6.85
C ALA A 71 -6.41 1.81 -7.30
N ILE A 72 -5.84 2.92 -7.73
CA ILE A 72 -4.44 3.00 -8.15
C ILE A 72 -3.75 3.99 -7.23
N TRP A 73 -2.69 3.55 -6.54
CA TRP A 73 -1.81 4.46 -5.82
C TRP A 73 -0.55 4.65 -6.66
N LEU A 74 -0.30 5.89 -7.09
CA LEU A 74 0.89 6.26 -7.85
C LEU A 74 1.95 6.82 -6.89
N ASN A 75 3.19 6.32 -6.95
CA ASN A 75 4.32 7.01 -6.34
C ASN A 75 4.38 8.44 -6.89
N PRO A 76 5.09 9.37 -6.22
CA PRO A 76 4.93 10.79 -6.50
C PRO A 76 5.11 11.16 -7.97
N ILE A 77 4.16 11.92 -8.49
CA ILE A 77 4.15 12.38 -9.88
C ILE A 77 4.52 13.84 -10.04
N GLN A 78 4.65 14.58 -8.94
CA GLN A 78 5.05 15.99 -8.99
C GLN A 78 6.51 16.10 -9.45
N GLU A 79 6.86 17.25 -9.99
CA GLU A 79 8.20 17.51 -10.52
C GLU A 79 9.28 17.12 -9.51
N ASN A 80 10.25 16.36 -9.99
CA ASN A 80 11.42 15.94 -9.22
C ASN A 80 12.67 16.29 -10.03
N ASP A 81 12.94 17.57 -10.20
CA ASP A 81 14.06 18.05 -11.02
C ASP A 81 15.35 18.06 -10.20
N MET A 82 15.80 16.87 -9.84
CA MET A 82 17.02 16.60 -9.11
C MET A 82 18.08 16.03 -10.05
N LYS A 83 19.35 16.12 -9.64
CA LYS A 83 20.48 15.66 -10.47
C LYS A 83 20.55 14.14 -10.57
N GLU A 84 20.11 13.43 -9.52
CA GLU A 84 20.20 11.99 -9.40
C GLU A 84 18.97 11.44 -8.72
N GLY A 85 18.61 10.19 -9.01
CA GLY A 85 17.55 9.47 -8.34
C GLY A 85 16.15 10.02 -8.57
N SER A 86 15.94 10.84 -9.57
CA SER A 86 14.66 11.49 -9.80
C SER A 86 13.52 10.53 -10.14
N TYR A 87 13.85 9.27 -10.47
CA TYR A 87 12.87 8.27 -10.88
C TYR A 87 11.82 7.98 -9.79
N HIS A 88 12.21 8.05 -8.51
CA HIS A 88 11.30 7.68 -7.42
C HIS A 88 10.28 8.76 -7.04
N GLY A 89 10.58 10.04 -7.32
CA GLY A 89 9.64 11.13 -7.12
C GLY A 89 9.61 11.76 -5.73
N TYR A 90 10.41 11.29 -4.77
CA TYR A 90 10.29 11.70 -3.36
C TYR A 90 11.07 12.98 -2.99
N ALA A 91 11.69 13.65 -3.96
CA ALA A 91 12.38 14.93 -3.76
C ALA A 91 11.72 16.03 -4.62
N ILE A 92 10.53 16.44 -4.21
CA ILE A 92 9.67 17.32 -5.02
C ILE A 92 10.29 18.71 -5.20
N THR A 93 10.35 19.19 -6.43
CA THR A 93 10.84 20.52 -6.76
C THR A 93 9.74 21.50 -7.17
N ASP A 94 8.54 21.02 -7.46
CA ASP A 94 7.34 21.84 -7.66
C ASP A 94 6.11 21.05 -7.24
N TYR A 95 5.40 21.53 -6.22
CA TYR A 95 4.22 20.86 -5.67
C TYR A 95 2.98 20.96 -6.57
N TYR A 96 2.98 21.86 -7.56
CA TYR A 96 1.82 22.15 -8.41
C TYR A 96 1.99 21.68 -9.85
N GLN A 97 3.10 21.01 -10.17
CA GLN A 97 3.39 20.56 -11.53
C GLN A 97 3.67 19.06 -11.55
N VAL A 98 3.06 18.35 -12.50
CA VAL A 98 3.47 16.99 -12.83
C VAL A 98 4.86 17.04 -13.48
N ASP A 99 5.72 16.08 -13.17
CA ASP A 99 7.04 15.98 -13.78
C ASP A 99 6.90 15.83 -15.30
N ARG A 100 7.61 16.67 -16.06
CA ARG A 100 7.51 16.69 -17.53
C ARG A 100 7.86 15.37 -18.19
N ARG A 101 8.68 14.54 -17.52
CA ARG A 101 9.07 13.21 -17.99
C ARG A 101 7.99 12.16 -17.73
N LEU A 102 7.02 12.47 -16.91
CA LEU A 102 5.83 11.63 -16.69
C LEU A 102 4.62 12.10 -17.49
N GLY A 103 4.51 13.38 -17.74
CA GLY A 103 3.39 13.96 -18.46
C GLY A 103 3.16 15.43 -18.10
N SER A 104 1.88 15.82 -18.08
CA SER A 104 1.45 17.17 -17.72
C SER A 104 0.33 17.10 -16.69
N ASN A 105 -0.03 18.26 -16.13
CA ASN A 105 -1.19 18.37 -15.24
C ASN A 105 -2.46 17.90 -15.94
N GLU A 106 -2.65 18.29 -17.19
CA GLU A 106 -3.81 17.91 -18.01
C GLU A 106 -3.86 16.41 -18.27
N GLU A 107 -2.71 15.80 -18.56
CA GLU A 107 -2.60 14.35 -18.74
C GLU A 107 -2.94 13.60 -17.46
N PHE A 108 -2.56 14.12 -16.30
CA PHE A 108 -2.95 13.52 -15.03
C PHE A 108 -4.46 13.58 -14.80
N CYS A 109 -5.09 14.72 -15.08
CA CYS A 109 -6.55 14.84 -15.01
C CYS A 109 -7.24 13.82 -15.92
N LYS A 110 -6.71 13.63 -17.13
CA LYS A 110 -7.23 12.67 -18.07
C LYS A 110 -7.07 11.24 -17.55
N LEU A 111 -5.92 10.91 -16.96
CA LEU A 111 -5.70 9.59 -16.37
C LEU A 111 -6.72 9.33 -15.25
N VAL A 112 -6.95 10.29 -14.36
CA VAL A 112 -7.93 10.16 -13.27
C VAL A 112 -9.34 9.95 -13.84
N GLU A 113 -9.73 10.73 -14.84
CA GLU A 113 -11.04 10.59 -15.50
C GLU A 113 -11.21 9.20 -16.14
N GLN A 114 -10.18 8.73 -16.85
CA GLN A 114 -10.20 7.39 -17.47
C GLN A 114 -10.25 6.28 -16.42
N ALA A 115 -9.51 6.41 -15.32
CA ALA A 115 -9.58 5.45 -14.22
C ALA A 115 -10.99 5.39 -13.62
N HIS A 116 -11.59 6.55 -13.37
CA HIS A 116 -12.98 6.64 -12.87
C HIS A 116 -13.98 5.98 -13.82
N SER A 117 -13.82 6.17 -15.13
CA SER A 117 -14.69 5.57 -16.14
C SER A 117 -14.66 4.04 -16.12
N LYS A 118 -13.59 3.46 -15.57
CA LYS A 118 -13.40 2.01 -15.41
C LYS A 118 -13.65 1.53 -13.98
N GLY A 119 -14.21 2.38 -13.14
CA GLY A 119 -14.53 2.05 -11.75
C GLY A 119 -13.35 2.02 -10.80
N MET A 120 -12.24 2.68 -11.16
CA MET A 120 -11.05 2.74 -10.32
C MET A 120 -10.83 4.14 -9.76
N LYS A 121 -10.50 4.20 -8.47
CA LYS A 121 -10.12 5.41 -7.75
C LYS A 121 -8.63 5.69 -7.95
N VAL A 122 -8.21 6.93 -7.67
CA VAL A 122 -6.80 7.32 -7.76
C VAL A 122 -6.34 7.90 -6.43
N VAL A 123 -5.23 7.38 -5.93
CA VAL A 123 -4.57 7.82 -4.69
C VAL A 123 -3.24 8.45 -5.06
N MET A 124 -3.04 9.70 -4.64
CA MET A 124 -1.84 10.47 -4.94
C MET A 124 -0.87 10.45 -3.77
N ASP A 125 0.38 10.12 -4.05
CA ASP A 125 1.46 10.17 -3.06
C ASP A 125 1.88 11.62 -2.83
N MET A 126 1.90 12.05 -1.56
CA MET A 126 2.31 13.41 -1.20
C MET A 126 3.38 13.38 -0.13
N ILE A 127 4.29 14.35 -0.19
CA ILE A 127 5.44 14.45 0.72
C ILE A 127 5.43 15.83 1.37
N PHE A 128 5.01 15.90 2.64
CA PHE A 128 4.98 17.16 3.39
C PHE A 128 6.15 17.31 4.35
N ASN A 129 6.88 16.22 4.60
CA ASN A 129 8.04 16.26 5.51
C ASN A 129 9.20 17.09 4.95
N HIS A 130 9.46 16.95 3.65
CA HIS A 130 10.61 17.56 2.99
C HIS A 130 10.29 17.87 1.54
N CYS A 131 11.17 18.62 0.88
CA CYS A 131 11.17 18.79 -0.57
C CYS A 131 12.54 18.45 -1.12
N GLY A 132 12.74 18.56 -2.42
CA GLY A 132 14.06 18.45 -3.05
C GLY A 132 14.87 19.72 -2.88
N SER A 133 16.20 19.61 -2.76
CA SER A 133 17.08 20.78 -2.60
C SER A 133 17.09 21.71 -3.83
N GLU A 134 16.64 21.22 -4.99
CA GLU A 134 16.48 22.05 -6.20
C GLU A 134 15.10 22.74 -6.27
N ASN A 135 14.27 22.60 -5.24
CA ASN A 135 13.00 23.30 -5.15
C ASN A 135 13.27 24.81 -4.98
N TYR A 136 12.56 25.66 -5.74
CA TYR A 136 12.74 27.11 -5.66
C TYR A 136 12.46 27.67 -4.26
N LEU A 137 11.59 27.04 -3.49
CA LEU A 137 11.31 27.44 -2.10
C LEU A 137 12.52 27.25 -1.19
N PHE A 138 13.41 26.29 -1.51
CA PHE A 138 14.65 26.10 -0.77
C PHE A 138 15.77 27.00 -1.31
N LYS A 139 15.92 27.11 -2.61
CA LYS A 139 16.97 27.90 -3.26
C LYS A 139 16.81 29.38 -3.00
N ASP A 140 15.57 29.87 -2.87
CA ASP A 140 15.22 31.24 -2.56
C ASP A 140 14.15 31.24 -1.47
N MET A 141 14.57 30.93 -0.24
CA MET A 141 13.65 30.74 0.89
C MET A 141 12.85 32.00 1.19
N PRO A 142 11.51 31.90 1.34
CA PRO A 142 10.70 33.04 1.80
C PRO A 142 11.17 33.58 3.15
N SER A 143 11.60 32.66 4.03
CA SER A 143 12.29 33.02 5.29
C SER A 143 13.12 31.80 5.73
N LYS A 144 14.10 32.00 6.61
CA LYS A 144 14.98 30.92 7.08
C LYS A 144 14.24 29.86 7.88
N ASP A 145 13.12 30.20 8.51
CA ASP A 145 12.33 29.27 9.31
C ASP A 145 11.30 28.47 8.48
N TRP A 146 11.32 28.59 7.14
CA TRP A 146 10.62 27.64 6.27
C TRP A 146 11.15 26.24 6.39
N PHE A 147 12.44 26.10 6.71
CA PHE A 147 13.10 24.82 6.84
C PHE A 147 13.67 24.65 8.24
N ASN A 148 13.61 23.44 8.75
CA ASN A 148 14.18 23.12 10.06
C ASN A 148 15.69 23.32 10.05
N PHE A 149 16.25 23.67 11.22
CA PHE A 149 17.66 24.05 11.38
C PHE A 149 18.05 25.23 10.46
N LYS A 150 17.10 26.10 10.17
CA LYS A 150 17.29 27.30 9.33
C LYS A 150 17.90 27.00 7.96
N GLY A 151 17.53 25.83 7.39
CA GLY A 151 18.04 25.40 6.10
C GLY A 151 19.43 24.77 6.13
N ASN A 152 19.96 24.46 7.29
CA ASN A 152 21.26 23.80 7.45
C ASN A 152 21.08 22.30 7.70
N TYR A 153 21.66 21.49 6.85
CA TYR A 153 21.54 20.03 6.94
C TYR A 153 21.94 19.53 8.33
N THR A 154 21.01 18.80 8.94
CA THR A 154 21.21 18.08 10.20
C THR A 154 20.47 16.74 10.09
N GLN A 155 21.20 15.63 10.15
CA GLN A 155 20.67 14.30 9.92
C GLN A 155 19.60 13.93 10.96
N THR A 156 18.48 13.38 10.51
CA THR A 156 17.48 12.79 11.41
C THR A 156 18.02 11.52 12.07
N SER A 157 17.58 11.26 13.31
CA SER A 157 17.87 10.00 14.00
C SER A 157 17.06 8.82 13.47
N TYR A 158 15.99 9.06 12.69
CA TYR A 158 15.01 8.06 12.28
C TYR A 158 14.24 7.42 13.45
N LYS A 159 14.36 7.92 14.66
CA LYS A 159 13.77 7.34 15.88
C LYS A 159 12.39 7.97 16.16
N THR A 160 11.45 7.85 15.23
CA THR A 160 10.13 8.47 15.36
C THR A 160 9.27 7.90 16.49
N ALA A 161 9.62 6.73 17.02
CA ALA A 161 8.99 6.24 18.25
C ALA A 161 9.11 7.25 19.40
N SER A 162 10.13 8.13 19.38
CA SER A 162 10.31 9.19 20.37
C SER A 162 9.15 10.18 20.42
N VAL A 163 8.35 10.27 19.36
CA VAL A 163 7.18 11.19 19.32
C VAL A 163 6.16 10.82 20.38
N GLN A 164 5.89 9.53 20.55
CA GLN A 164 4.90 9.04 21.51
C GLN A 164 5.51 8.39 22.77
N ASP A 165 6.82 8.22 22.81
CA ASP A 165 7.53 7.62 23.93
C ASP A 165 7.43 8.53 25.16
N ILE A 166 6.85 8.01 26.24
CA ILE A 166 6.68 8.77 27.49
C ILE A 166 8.03 9.03 28.20
N HIS A 167 9.08 8.33 27.80
CA HIS A 167 10.43 8.47 28.38
C HIS A 167 11.39 9.26 27.49
N ALA A 168 10.93 9.70 26.30
CA ALA A 168 11.82 10.36 25.35
C ALA A 168 12.34 11.69 25.88
N SER A 169 13.61 11.97 25.61
CA SER A 169 14.17 13.31 25.83
C SER A 169 13.66 14.28 24.76
N ASP A 170 13.71 15.57 25.08
CA ASP A 170 13.38 16.61 24.10
C ASP A 170 14.33 16.58 22.92
N TYR A 171 15.60 16.28 23.16
CA TYR A 171 16.61 16.13 22.11
C TYR A 171 16.21 15.04 21.11
N GLU A 172 15.83 13.85 21.61
CA GLU A 172 15.46 12.73 20.75
C GLU A 172 14.23 13.05 19.88
N ARG A 173 13.22 13.67 20.50
CA ARG A 173 12.01 14.08 19.75
C ARG A 173 12.34 15.08 18.67
N LYS A 174 13.15 16.08 18.98
CA LYS A 174 13.53 17.14 18.04
C LYS A 174 14.34 16.59 16.87
N ILE A 175 15.38 15.81 17.15
CA ILE A 175 16.25 15.33 16.07
C ILE A 175 15.56 14.33 15.15
N ALA A 176 14.61 13.55 15.67
CA ALA A 176 13.83 12.61 14.86
C ALA A 176 12.93 13.35 13.86
N VAL A 177 12.26 14.41 14.32
CA VAL A 177 11.22 15.11 13.54
C VAL A 177 11.81 16.26 12.72
N ASP A 178 12.71 17.08 13.30
CA ASP A 178 13.28 18.22 12.63
C ASP A 178 14.50 17.87 11.77
N GLY A 179 15.14 16.74 12.03
CA GLY A 179 16.29 16.28 11.24
C GLY A 179 15.89 15.94 9.80
N TRP A 180 16.85 16.07 8.89
CA TRP A 180 16.67 15.82 7.46
C TRP A 180 17.05 14.39 7.11
N PHE A 181 16.38 13.78 6.12
CA PHE A 181 16.77 12.46 5.63
C PHE A 181 18.15 12.47 4.97
N THR A 182 18.36 13.44 4.09
CA THR A 182 19.62 13.65 3.38
C THR A 182 19.81 15.14 3.12
N GLU A 183 21.01 15.52 2.70
CA GLU A 183 21.29 16.90 2.32
C GLU A 183 20.44 17.37 1.13
N SER A 184 20.05 16.44 0.25
CA SER A 184 19.21 16.72 -0.92
C SER A 184 17.72 16.78 -0.62
N MET A 185 17.32 16.54 0.64
CA MET A 185 15.92 16.57 1.07
C MET A 185 15.73 17.51 2.26
N PRO A 186 15.71 18.84 2.01
CA PRO A 186 15.50 19.84 3.06
C PRO A 186 14.21 19.61 3.81
N ASP A 187 14.27 19.62 5.13
CA ASP A 187 13.15 19.33 6.01
C ASP A 187 12.28 20.57 6.20
N LEU A 188 11.01 20.47 5.80
CA LEU A 188 10.05 21.56 5.89
C LEU A 188 9.62 21.79 7.35
N ASN A 189 9.59 23.05 7.78
CA ASN A 189 9.11 23.42 9.10
C ASN A 189 7.60 23.69 9.07
N GLN A 190 6.80 22.65 9.33
CA GLN A 190 5.33 22.76 9.30
C GLN A 190 4.78 23.63 10.45
N ARG A 191 5.57 23.96 11.47
CA ARG A 191 5.18 24.89 12.53
C ARG A 191 5.12 26.33 12.03
N ASN A 192 5.81 26.64 10.93
CA ASN A 192 5.63 27.90 10.23
C ASN A 192 4.26 27.88 9.54
N ARG A 193 3.38 28.84 9.90
CA ARG A 193 2.00 28.88 9.39
C ARG A 193 1.91 29.01 7.86
N HIS A 194 2.91 29.63 7.23
CA HIS A 194 2.91 29.78 5.76
C HIS A 194 3.26 28.46 5.08
N VAL A 195 4.19 27.70 5.65
CA VAL A 195 4.51 26.34 5.20
C VAL A 195 3.27 25.45 5.34
N ALA A 196 2.65 25.44 6.51
CA ALA A 196 1.45 24.64 6.78
C ALA A 196 0.34 24.97 5.78
N ARG A 197 0.05 26.25 5.59
CA ARG A 197 -0.98 26.70 4.64
C ARG A 197 -0.66 26.30 3.20
N TYR A 198 0.59 26.48 2.79
CA TYR A 198 1.03 26.08 1.45
C TYR A 198 0.78 24.59 1.18
N LEU A 199 1.17 23.72 2.13
CA LEU A 199 1.00 22.28 2.00
C LEU A 199 -0.48 21.86 2.02
N ILE A 200 -1.27 22.42 2.94
CA ILE A 200 -2.71 22.14 3.02
C ILE A 200 -3.41 22.56 1.71
N GLN A 201 -3.14 23.76 1.25
CA GLN A 201 -3.75 24.28 0.02
C GLN A 201 -3.34 23.48 -1.21
N SER A 202 -2.09 23.01 -1.28
CA SER A 202 -1.64 22.20 -2.40
C SER A 202 -2.41 20.89 -2.49
N SER A 203 -2.68 20.23 -1.37
CA SER A 203 -3.46 18.99 -1.37
C SER A 203 -4.91 19.22 -1.78
N ILE A 204 -5.55 20.28 -1.27
CA ILE A 204 -6.92 20.63 -1.66
C ILE A 204 -6.97 20.97 -3.15
N TRP A 205 -5.96 21.69 -3.65
CA TRP A 205 -5.89 22.02 -5.07
C TRP A 205 -5.87 20.78 -5.95
N TRP A 206 -5.09 19.76 -5.58
CA TRP A 206 -5.05 18.51 -6.36
C TRP A 206 -6.38 17.76 -6.31
N ILE A 207 -7.08 17.76 -5.17
CA ILE A 207 -8.41 17.17 -5.06
C ILE A 207 -9.39 17.87 -6.03
N GLU A 208 -9.41 19.20 -6.00
CA GLU A 208 -10.29 20.00 -6.87
C GLU A 208 -9.92 19.91 -8.34
N TYR A 209 -8.62 20.01 -8.63
CA TYR A 209 -8.13 20.08 -10.01
C TYR A 209 -8.22 18.73 -10.72
N ALA A 210 -7.78 17.66 -10.08
CA ALA A 210 -7.65 16.34 -10.70
C ALA A 210 -8.76 15.36 -10.32
N GLY A 211 -9.49 15.61 -9.23
CA GLY A 211 -10.55 14.69 -8.78
C GLY A 211 -10.02 13.43 -8.13
N ILE A 212 -8.86 13.48 -7.50
CA ILE A 212 -8.29 12.31 -6.80
C ILE A 212 -9.18 11.87 -5.64
N ASN A 213 -9.07 10.59 -5.26
CA ASN A 213 -9.93 9.94 -4.27
C ASN A 213 -9.23 9.69 -2.93
N GLY A 214 -7.93 9.85 -2.89
CA GLY A 214 -7.16 9.63 -1.69
C GLY A 214 -5.75 10.18 -1.80
N ILE A 215 -5.11 10.26 -0.64
CA ILE A 215 -3.71 10.66 -0.52
C ILE A 215 -3.00 9.62 0.34
N ARG A 216 -1.82 9.21 -0.12
CA ARG A 216 -0.84 8.54 0.74
C ARG A 216 0.18 9.58 1.16
N GLN A 217 0.28 9.85 2.46
CA GLN A 217 1.26 10.79 2.99
C GLN A 217 2.54 10.05 3.36
N ASP A 218 3.61 10.37 2.66
CA ASP A 218 4.95 9.86 2.90
C ASP A 218 5.45 10.24 4.29
N THR A 219 6.16 9.32 4.94
CA THR A 219 6.87 9.55 6.21
C THR A 219 6.09 10.37 7.25
N HIS A 220 4.82 10.07 7.41
CA HIS A 220 3.88 10.85 8.23
C HIS A 220 4.39 11.18 9.65
N PRO A 221 5.02 10.23 10.39
CA PRO A 221 5.52 10.51 11.74
C PRO A 221 6.69 11.49 11.82
N TYR A 222 7.37 11.76 10.73
CA TYR A 222 8.54 12.65 10.71
C TYR A 222 8.16 14.14 10.63
N ALA A 223 6.95 14.46 10.17
CA ALA A 223 6.45 15.83 10.11
C ALA A 223 5.84 16.27 11.44
N ASP A 224 5.59 17.57 11.60
CA ASP A 224 5.00 18.09 12.82
C ASP A 224 3.61 17.49 13.07
N PHE A 225 3.41 16.87 14.22
CA PHE A 225 2.18 16.17 14.56
C PHE A 225 0.94 17.08 14.46
N ASP A 226 1.01 18.25 15.07
CA ASP A 226 -0.15 19.14 15.17
C ASP A 226 -0.57 19.68 13.80
N MET A 227 0.39 20.07 12.98
CA MET A 227 0.10 20.51 11.61
C MET A 227 -0.50 19.38 10.77
N MET A 228 0.06 18.17 10.89
CA MET A 228 -0.46 17.02 10.13
C MET A 228 -1.87 16.66 10.55
N SER A 229 -2.17 16.77 11.86
CA SER A 229 -3.52 16.59 12.39
C SER A 229 -4.48 17.65 11.83
N GLU A 230 -4.09 18.92 11.81
CA GLU A 230 -4.88 20.01 11.23
C GLU A 230 -5.13 19.78 9.74
N TRP A 231 -4.12 19.33 9.02
CA TRP A 231 -4.25 19.00 7.60
C TRP A 231 -5.28 17.89 7.37
N CYS A 232 -5.16 16.79 8.08
CA CYS A 232 -6.13 15.68 7.97
C CYS A 232 -7.55 16.17 8.25
N LYS A 233 -7.72 16.99 9.30
CA LYS A 233 -9.02 17.57 9.65
C LYS A 233 -9.53 18.52 8.56
N ALA A 234 -8.69 19.40 8.06
CA ALA A 234 -9.07 20.36 7.01
C ALA A 234 -9.57 19.65 5.75
N VAL A 235 -8.88 18.60 5.33
CA VAL A 235 -9.26 17.82 4.15
C VAL A 235 -10.56 17.06 4.37
N THR A 236 -10.72 16.38 5.51
CA THR A 236 -11.91 15.56 5.77
C THR A 236 -13.13 16.39 6.18
N ASP A 237 -12.94 17.59 6.71
CA ASP A 237 -14.05 18.54 6.93
C ASP A 237 -14.59 19.04 5.59
N GLU A 238 -13.74 19.31 4.63
CA GLU A 238 -14.13 19.75 3.27
C GLU A 238 -14.69 18.58 2.44
N TYR A 239 -14.06 17.40 2.55
CA TYR A 239 -14.43 16.20 1.79
C TYR A 239 -14.60 15.02 2.75
N PRO A 240 -15.80 14.86 3.37
CA PRO A 240 -15.98 13.88 4.46
C PRO A 240 -15.69 12.44 4.10
N ASP A 241 -15.87 12.07 2.83
CA ASP A 241 -15.65 10.70 2.36
C ASP A 241 -14.22 10.46 1.85
N PHE A 242 -13.46 11.52 1.62
CA PHE A 242 -12.07 11.43 1.17
C PHE A 242 -11.22 10.72 2.22
N ASN A 243 -10.27 9.89 1.79
CA ASN A 243 -9.42 9.16 2.72
C ASN A 243 -7.93 9.47 2.52
N ILE A 244 -7.23 9.54 3.65
CA ILE A 244 -5.78 9.72 3.72
C ILE A 244 -5.19 8.52 4.44
N VAL A 245 -4.17 7.89 3.84
CA VAL A 245 -3.33 6.91 4.51
C VAL A 245 -1.97 7.54 4.78
N GLY A 246 -1.50 7.44 6.02
CA GLY A 246 -0.15 7.88 6.38
C GLY A 246 0.82 6.71 6.42
N GLU A 247 1.99 6.90 5.87
CA GLU A 247 3.07 5.93 6.05
C GLU A 247 3.57 5.99 7.50
N THR A 248 3.21 4.97 8.26
CA THR A 248 3.51 4.83 9.69
C THR A 248 4.42 3.63 9.90
N TRP A 249 5.63 3.71 9.35
CA TRP A 249 6.59 2.60 9.41
C TRP A 249 7.21 2.51 10.80
N LEU A 250 6.54 1.76 11.65
CA LEU A 250 6.95 1.49 13.03
C LEU A 250 6.87 -0.02 13.27
N ASN A 251 7.62 -0.50 14.27
CA ASN A 251 7.90 -1.92 14.44
C ASN A 251 6.85 -2.69 15.24
N SER A 252 5.87 -2.02 15.82
CA SER A 252 4.83 -2.69 16.61
C SER A 252 3.47 -2.04 16.40
N ASN A 253 2.41 -2.83 16.62
CA ASN A 253 1.04 -2.34 16.55
C ASN A 253 0.76 -1.23 17.57
N VAL A 254 1.37 -1.29 18.76
CA VAL A 254 1.25 -0.23 19.77
C VAL A 254 1.73 1.11 19.19
N LEU A 255 2.90 1.12 18.55
CA LEU A 255 3.47 2.33 17.96
C LEU A 255 2.67 2.81 16.75
N VAL A 256 2.23 1.90 15.89
CA VAL A 256 1.41 2.24 14.71
C VAL A 256 0.04 2.79 15.13
N SER A 257 -0.59 2.16 16.13
CA SER A 257 -1.95 2.52 16.57
C SER A 257 -2.06 3.96 17.08
N PHE A 258 -0.99 4.49 17.66
CA PHE A 258 -0.93 5.89 18.12
C PHE A 258 -1.31 6.87 17.00
N TRP A 259 -0.93 6.56 15.77
CA TRP A 259 -1.11 7.45 14.61
C TRP A 259 -2.49 7.38 13.98
N GLN A 260 -3.32 6.43 14.39
CA GLN A 260 -4.68 6.34 13.86
C GLN A 260 -5.62 7.32 14.57
N LYS A 261 -6.51 7.93 13.79
CA LYS A 261 -7.58 8.79 14.32
C LYS A 261 -8.29 8.10 15.47
N ASP A 262 -8.56 8.87 16.52
CA ASP A 262 -9.26 8.44 17.73
C ASP A 262 -8.54 7.37 18.55
N SER A 263 -7.24 7.22 18.39
CA SER A 263 -6.44 6.30 19.19
C SER A 263 -6.51 6.66 20.68
N ARG A 264 -6.88 5.68 21.50
CA ARG A 264 -6.89 5.86 22.95
C ARG A 264 -5.49 6.02 23.53
N LEU A 265 -4.48 5.47 22.85
CA LEU A 265 -3.08 5.57 23.29
C LEU A 265 -2.49 6.97 23.04
N ALA A 266 -3.09 7.76 22.16
CA ALA A 266 -2.65 9.11 21.86
C ALA A 266 -3.37 10.19 22.67
N ALA A 267 -4.53 9.85 23.28
CA ALA A 267 -5.36 10.82 23.96
C ALA A 267 -4.59 11.63 25.01
N PRO A 268 -4.81 12.96 25.14
CA PRO A 268 -5.84 13.75 24.44
C PRO A 268 -5.49 14.20 23.03
N ARG A 269 -4.30 13.85 22.50
CA ARG A 269 -3.92 14.17 21.12
C ARG A 269 -4.68 13.28 20.15
N ASN A 270 -4.94 13.80 18.96
CA ASN A 270 -5.59 13.06 17.88
C ASN A 270 -4.92 13.41 16.55
N SER A 271 -4.41 12.41 15.86
CA SER A 271 -3.79 12.59 14.55
C SER A 271 -4.79 12.99 13.46
N ASN A 272 -6.08 12.68 13.66
CA ASN A 272 -7.13 12.77 12.64
C ASN A 272 -6.85 11.99 11.37
N LEU A 273 -5.85 11.10 11.40
CA LEU A 273 -5.44 10.25 10.29
C LEU A 273 -6.23 8.95 10.34
N ARG A 274 -7.17 8.76 9.42
CA ARG A 274 -8.09 7.62 9.45
C ARG A 274 -7.37 6.30 9.19
N THR A 275 -6.46 6.27 8.22
CA THR A 275 -5.80 5.04 7.77
C THR A 275 -4.30 5.12 8.02
N VAL A 276 -3.77 4.07 8.65
CA VAL A 276 -2.34 3.88 8.89
C VAL A 276 -1.89 2.58 8.27
N MET A 277 -0.58 2.41 8.07
CA MET A 277 -0.02 1.22 7.42
C MET A 277 0.38 0.16 8.43
N ASP A 278 -0.11 -1.05 8.22
CA ASP A 278 0.12 -2.19 9.13
C ASP A 278 1.43 -2.90 8.79
N PHE A 279 2.56 -2.21 8.96
CA PHE A 279 3.89 -2.80 8.75
C PHE A 279 4.14 -4.03 9.62
N PRO A 280 3.70 -4.06 10.90
CA PRO A 280 3.89 -5.27 11.71
C PRO A 280 3.18 -6.51 11.12
N LEU A 281 1.98 -6.36 10.55
CA LEU A 281 1.30 -7.48 9.89
C LEU A 281 2.07 -7.92 8.65
N MET A 282 2.62 -7.00 7.89
CA MET A 282 3.46 -7.32 6.72
C MET A 282 4.61 -8.27 7.14
N GLU A 283 5.30 -7.96 8.22
CA GLU A 283 6.38 -8.80 8.73
C GLU A 283 5.90 -10.19 9.11
N GLN A 284 4.74 -10.28 9.79
CA GLN A 284 4.15 -11.56 10.16
C GLN A 284 3.75 -12.38 8.94
N MET A 285 3.10 -11.76 7.95
CA MET A 285 2.70 -12.45 6.72
C MET A 285 3.90 -13.01 5.94
N ASN A 286 5.00 -12.25 5.89
CA ASN A 286 6.19 -12.71 5.17
C ASN A 286 6.85 -13.94 5.79
N LYS A 287 6.59 -14.21 7.07
CA LYS A 287 7.09 -15.40 7.78
C LYS A 287 6.07 -16.52 7.80
N ALA A 288 4.81 -16.20 7.99
CA ALA A 288 3.76 -17.16 8.32
C ALA A 288 3.54 -18.25 7.26
N PHE A 289 3.64 -17.91 5.98
CA PHE A 289 3.29 -18.82 4.89
C PHE A 289 4.44 -19.73 4.45
N ASP A 290 5.65 -19.50 4.95
CA ASP A 290 6.82 -20.35 4.74
C ASP A 290 6.98 -21.41 5.83
N GLU A 291 6.53 -21.10 7.04
CA GLU A 291 6.75 -21.90 8.21
C GLU A 291 5.68 -22.99 8.36
N GLU A 292 6.03 -24.09 9.01
CA GLU A 292 5.03 -25.03 9.52
C GLU A 292 4.27 -24.37 10.66
N THR A 293 2.96 -24.42 10.60
CA THR A 293 2.11 -23.84 11.65
C THR A 293 2.18 -24.69 12.91
N THR A 294 2.50 -24.06 14.01
CA THR A 294 2.48 -24.67 15.34
C THR A 294 1.31 -24.13 16.16
N ASP A 295 1.08 -24.69 17.33
CA ASP A 295 0.00 -24.25 18.22
C ASP A 295 0.38 -23.02 19.07
N TRP A 296 1.63 -22.54 18.95
CA TRP A 296 2.14 -21.51 19.86
C TRP A 296 2.86 -20.32 19.20
N ASN A 297 3.64 -20.53 18.16
CA ASN A 297 4.53 -19.45 17.70
C ASN A 297 4.96 -19.51 16.24
N GLY A 298 4.51 -20.44 15.43
CA GLY A 298 4.98 -20.58 14.05
C GLY A 298 3.87 -20.61 13.03
N GLY A 299 4.20 -20.28 11.79
CA GLY A 299 3.30 -20.32 10.66
C GLY A 299 2.06 -19.44 10.84
N LEU A 300 0.90 -19.97 10.57
CA LEU A 300 -0.36 -19.24 10.67
C LEU A 300 -0.71 -18.77 12.08
N TYR A 301 -0.10 -19.37 13.10
CA TYR A 301 -0.27 -18.90 14.48
C TYR A 301 0.21 -17.46 14.64
N ARG A 302 1.22 -17.05 13.88
CA ARG A 302 1.70 -15.66 13.88
C ARG A 302 0.60 -14.67 13.52
N LEU A 303 -0.23 -15.02 12.55
CA LEU A 303 -1.34 -14.18 12.09
C LEU A 303 -2.43 -14.08 13.16
N TYR A 304 -2.81 -15.25 13.71
CA TYR A 304 -3.78 -15.30 14.80
C TYR A 304 -3.33 -14.46 16.00
N ASP A 305 -2.12 -14.71 16.48
CA ASP A 305 -1.56 -14.03 17.65
C ASP A 305 -1.51 -12.51 17.44
N TYR A 306 -1.06 -12.08 16.26
CA TYR A 306 -1.00 -10.66 15.94
C TYR A 306 -2.41 -10.02 15.92
N LEU A 307 -3.38 -10.68 15.30
CA LEU A 307 -4.75 -10.15 15.22
C LEU A 307 -5.46 -10.09 16.58
N THR A 308 -5.06 -10.93 17.55
CA THR A 308 -5.59 -10.81 18.92
C THR A 308 -5.27 -9.47 19.57
N GLN A 309 -4.29 -8.74 19.04
CA GLN A 309 -3.85 -7.45 19.56
C GLN A 309 -4.57 -6.27 18.91
N ASP A 310 -5.55 -6.53 18.04
CA ASP A 310 -6.31 -5.47 17.35
C ASP A 310 -7.04 -4.54 18.32
N LEU A 311 -7.19 -4.92 19.58
CA LEU A 311 -7.75 -4.06 20.62
C LEU A 311 -7.00 -2.73 20.81
N VAL A 312 -5.74 -2.63 20.36
CA VAL A 312 -4.98 -1.38 20.44
C VAL A 312 -5.40 -0.35 19.39
N TYR A 313 -5.98 -0.81 18.28
CA TYR A 313 -6.41 0.08 17.20
C TYR A 313 -7.80 0.66 17.46
N ALA A 314 -7.96 1.94 17.11
CA ALA A 314 -9.28 2.57 17.15
C ALA A 314 -10.22 1.97 16.11
N ASP A 315 -9.67 1.62 14.93
CA ASP A 315 -10.45 1.06 13.82
C ASP A 315 -9.59 0.12 12.96
N PRO A 316 -9.54 -1.17 13.28
CA PRO A 316 -8.73 -2.13 12.51
C PRO A 316 -9.14 -2.28 11.05
N MET A 317 -10.40 -1.97 10.69
CA MET A 317 -10.86 -2.03 9.30
C MET A 317 -10.23 -0.95 8.42
N ASN A 318 -9.68 0.10 9.01
CA ASN A 318 -8.99 1.18 8.31
C ASN A 318 -7.46 1.10 8.42
N LEU A 319 -6.92 -0.10 8.41
CA LEU A 319 -5.48 -0.34 8.28
C LEU A 319 -5.17 -0.73 6.84
N LEU A 320 -4.17 -0.09 6.24
CA LEU A 320 -3.65 -0.54 4.95
C LEU A 320 -2.81 -1.79 5.18
N VAL A 321 -3.19 -2.90 4.55
CA VAL A 321 -2.52 -4.20 4.68
C VAL A 321 -1.87 -4.58 3.37
N PHE A 322 -0.66 -5.14 3.44
CA PHE A 322 0.16 -5.37 2.25
C PHE A 322 1.24 -6.41 2.53
N LEU A 323 1.64 -7.13 1.49
CA LEU A 323 2.74 -8.10 1.57
C LEU A 323 4.10 -7.42 1.40
N ASP A 324 4.15 -6.37 0.62
CA ASP A 324 5.34 -5.64 0.22
C ASP A 324 4.97 -4.26 -0.34
N ASN A 325 5.98 -3.44 -0.57
CA ASN A 325 5.86 -2.17 -1.28
C ASN A 325 7.20 -1.78 -1.91
N HIS A 326 7.29 -0.55 -2.43
CA HIS A 326 8.48 -0.03 -3.10
C HIS A 326 9.69 0.21 -2.18
N ASP A 327 9.51 0.07 -0.86
CA ASP A 327 10.57 0.26 0.15
C ASP A 327 10.98 -1.04 0.85
N THR A 328 10.28 -2.13 0.59
CA THR A 328 10.54 -3.44 1.20
C THR A 328 10.99 -4.43 0.16
N SER A 329 11.65 -5.51 0.59
CA SER A 329 11.79 -6.68 -0.27
C SER A 329 10.43 -7.08 -0.80
N ARG A 330 10.37 -7.60 -2.02
CA ARG A 330 9.15 -8.21 -2.53
C ARG A 330 8.83 -9.47 -1.73
N PHE A 331 7.60 -9.90 -1.79
CA PHE A 331 7.13 -11.10 -1.10
C PHE A 331 7.98 -12.33 -1.46
N TYR A 332 8.40 -12.45 -2.72
CA TYR A 332 9.44 -13.38 -3.12
C TYR A 332 10.77 -12.65 -3.31
N LEU A 333 11.82 -13.15 -2.66
CA LEU A 333 13.14 -12.51 -2.70
C LEU A 333 13.89 -12.76 -4.02
N ASN A 334 13.60 -13.89 -4.67
CA ASN A 334 14.27 -14.30 -5.91
C ASN A 334 13.34 -15.20 -6.73
N GLU A 335 13.71 -15.44 -7.97
CA GLU A 335 12.91 -16.22 -8.90
C GLU A 335 12.75 -17.69 -8.46
N GLU A 336 13.79 -18.29 -7.88
CA GLU A 336 13.71 -19.67 -7.36
C GLU A 336 12.60 -19.81 -6.29
N ALA A 337 12.48 -18.84 -5.41
CA ALA A 337 11.46 -18.85 -4.35
C ALA A 337 10.04 -18.89 -4.90
N THR A 338 9.81 -18.38 -6.11
CA THR A 338 8.49 -18.36 -6.77
C THR A 338 7.98 -19.73 -7.12
N GLN A 339 8.83 -20.77 -7.08
CA GLN A 339 8.42 -22.15 -7.30
C GLN A 339 7.42 -22.61 -6.21
N ASN A 340 7.51 -22.06 -5.00
CA ASN A 340 6.54 -22.29 -3.95
C ASN A 340 5.33 -21.38 -4.15
N ILE A 341 4.46 -21.72 -5.11
CA ILE A 341 3.27 -20.91 -5.41
C ILE A 341 2.20 -21.02 -4.31
N ASP A 342 2.23 -22.08 -3.49
CA ASP A 342 1.30 -22.21 -2.38
C ASP A 342 1.44 -21.06 -1.38
N ARG A 343 2.66 -20.59 -1.16
CA ARG A 343 2.93 -19.41 -0.32
C ARG A 343 2.17 -18.19 -0.83
N TYR A 344 2.23 -17.92 -2.13
CA TYR A 344 1.52 -16.84 -2.79
C TYR A 344 -0.01 -17.00 -2.65
N LYS A 345 -0.52 -18.19 -2.90
CA LYS A 345 -1.96 -18.48 -2.84
C LYS A 345 -2.52 -18.25 -1.44
N GLN A 346 -1.84 -18.80 -0.41
CA GLN A 346 -2.26 -18.60 0.98
C GLN A 346 -2.18 -17.13 1.40
N ALA A 347 -1.11 -16.46 1.03
CA ALA A 347 -0.94 -15.05 1.34
C ALA A 347 -2.04 -14.19 0.72
N LEU A 348 -2.41 -14.43 -0.53
CA LEU A 348 -3.48 -13.69 -1.20
C LEU A 348 -4.84 -13.93 -0.57
N VAL A 349 -5.17 -15.18 -0.25
CA VAL A 349 -6.45 -15.48 0.42
C VAL A 349 -6.52 -14.72 1.74
N PHE A 350 -5.47 -14.80 2.55
CA PHE A 350 -5.45 -14.07 3.82
C PHE A 350 -5.53 -12.55 3.62
N LEU A 351 -4.68 -11.99 2.76
CA LEU A 351 -4.63 -10.55 2.51
C LEU A 351 -5.98 -9.98 2.07
N LEU A 352 -6.68 -10.72 1.20
CA LEU A 352 -7.93 -10.24 0.57
C LEU A 352 -9.18 -10.57 1.38
N THR A 353 -9.07 -11.36 2.45
CA THR A 353 -10.20 -11.74 3.31
C THR A 353 -10.07 -11.28 4.76
N THR A 354 -8.87 -10.88 5.20
CA THR A 354 -8.68 -10.33 6.55
C THR A 354 -9.22 -8.90 6.66
N ARG A 355 -9.17 -8.33 7.87
CA ARG A 355 -9.58 -6.95 8.09
C ARG A 355 -8.60 -5.96 7.47
N GLY A 356 -9.08 -4.81 7.01
CA GLY A 356 -8.28 -3.72 6.50
C GLY A 356 -8.51 -3.44 5.02
N ILE A 357 -7.64 -2.61 4.47
CA ILE A 357 -7.67 -2.15 3.08
C ILE A 357 -6.46 -2.76 2.38
N PRO A 358 -6.63 -3.75 1.50
CA PRO A 358 -5.49 -4.40 0.86
C PRO A 358 -4.80 -3.49 -0.18
N GLN A 359 -3.47 -3.62 -0.25
CA GLN A 359 -2.66 -3.03 -1.28
C GLN A 359 -1.80 -4.10 -1.94
N ILE A 360 -1.78 -4.10 -3.26
CA ILE A 360 -0.95 -4.96 -4.10
C ILE A 360 0.15 -4.09 -4.71
N TYR A 361 1.40 -4.54 -4.68
CA TYR A 361 2.50 -3.87 -5.35
C TYR A 361 2.56 -4.35 -6.82
N TYR A 362 2.74 -3.42 -7.77
CA TYR A 362 2.72 -3.78 -9.20
C TYR A 362 3.65 -4.95 -9.50
N GLY A 363 3.15 -5.90 -10.27
CA GLY A 363 3.91 -7.09 -10.68
C GLY A 363 3.83 -8.26 -9.71
N THR A 364 3.22 -8.11 -8.53
CA THR A 364 2.99 -9.25 -7.61
C THR A 364 2.13 -10.31 -8.29
N GLU A 365 1.17 -9.90 -9.12
CA GLU A 365 0.27 -10.80 -9.86
C GLU A 365 0.98 -11.71 -10.86
N ILE A 366 2.21 -11.38 -11.25
CA ILE A 366 3.05 -12.20 -12.13
C ILE A 366 4.33 -12.68 -11.43
N LEU A 367 4.33 -12.68 -10.11
CA LEU A 367 5.41 -13.20 -9.26
C LEU A 367 6.76 -12.47 -9.43
N MET A 368 6.75 -11.18 -9.68
CA MET A 368 8.00 -10.41 -9.69
C MET A 368 8.67 -10.52 -8.31
N ALA A 369 9.98 -10.73 -8.33
CA ALA A 369 10.79 -10.99 -7.14
C ALA A 369 11.92 -9.98 -7.02
N ALA A 370 12.26 -9.59 -5.79
CA ALA A 370 13.40 -8.72 -5.51
C ALA A 370 13.75 -8.74 -4.03
N ASP A 371 15.04 -8.60 -3.73
CA ASP A 371 15.57 -8.56 -2.37
C ASP A 371 16.14 -7.16 -2.10
N LYS A 372 15.72 -6.55 -1.00
CA LYS A 372 16.20 -5.23 -0.56
C LYS A 372 17.72 -5.21 -0.34
N ALA A 373 18.33 -6.33 -0.01
CA ALA A 373 19.78 -6.44 0.14
C ALA A 373 20.54 -6.06 -1.13
N ASN A 374 19.88 -6.14 -2.31
CA ASN A 374 20.47 -5.78 -3.61
C ASN A 374 20.20 -4.32 -4.01
N GLY A 375 19.63 -3.52 -3.12
CA GLY A 375 19.35 -2.09 -3.32
C GLY A 375 17.93 -1.80 -3.72
N ASP A 376 17.48 -0.58 -3.39
CA ASP A 376 16.09 -0.15 -3.58
C ASP A 376 15.69 -0.06 -5.07
N GLY A 377 16.64 0.26 -5.95
CA GLY A 377 16.36 0.34 -7.38
C GLY A 377 15.86 -0.98 -7.96
N LEU A 378 16.36 -2.12 -7.46
CA LEU A 378 15.93 -3.45 -7.89
C LEU A 378 14.58 -3.88 -7.33
N LEU A 379 14.13 -3.28 -6.22
CA LEU A 379 12.76 -3.47 -5.72
C LEU A 379 11.74 -2.88 -6.70
N ARG A 380 12.18 -1.92 -7.50
CA ARG A 380 11.37 -1.12 -8.41
C ARG A 380 11.69 -1.49 -9.85
N CYS A 381 11.77 -2.80 -10.12
CA CYS A 381 12.03 -3.34 -11.46
C CYS A 381 10.96 -2.92 -12.46
N ASP A 382 11.35 -2.86 -13.73
CA ASP A 382 10.42 -2.61 -14.82
C ASP A 382 9.39 -3.73 -14.93
N PHE A 383 8.13 -3.37 -15.14
CA PHE A 383 7.11 -4.36 -15.46
C PHE A 383 7.40 -4.94 -16.86
N PRO A 384 7.49 -6.26 -17.00
CA PRO A 384 7.81 -6.87 -18.30
C PRO A 384 6.73 -6.61 -19.33
N GLY A 385 7.05 -5.89 -20.38
CA GLY A 385 6.12 -5.52 -21.44
C GLY A 385 5.74 -4.05 -21.46
N GLY A 386 6.18 -3.26 -20.46
CA GLY A 386 5.92 -1.83 -20.42
C GLY A 386 6.71 -1.04 -21.48
N TRP A 387 7.73 -1.65 -22.08
CA TRP A 387 8.56 -1.01 -23.11
C TRP A 387 8.44 -1.78 -24.43
N LYS A 388 8.37 -1.03 -25.53
CA LYS A 388 8.11 -1.59 -26.86
C LYS A 388 9.05 -2.73 -27.27
N ASN A 389 10.31 -2.67 -26.82
CA ASN A 389 11.32 -3.65 -27.20
C ASN A 389 11.49 -4.79 -26.18
N ASP A 390 10.63 -4.89 -25.20
CA ASP A 390 10.70 -5.98 -24.22
C ASP A 390 10.44 -7.32 -24.91
N SER A 391 11.23 -8.33 -24.52
CA SER A 391 11.12 -9.67 -25.08
C SER A 391 9.81 -10.37 -24.71
N ARG A 392 9.20 -9.98 -23.59
CA ARG A 392 7.89 -10.48 -23.13
C ARG A 392 6.99 -9.32 -22.76
N ASN A 393 5.73 -9.42 -23.14
CA ASN A 393 4.70 -8.50 -22.71
C ASN A 393 3.76 -9.19 -21.73
N CYS A 394 4.02 -9.09 -20.43
CA CYS A 394 3.22 -9.74 -19.41
C CYS A 394 1.87 -9.04 -19.13
N PHE A 395 1.60 -7.91 -19.77
CA PHE A 395 0.24 -7.38 -19.84
C PHE A 395 -0.67 -8.27 -20.70
N ASN A 396 -0.08 -9.11 -21.55
CA ASN A 396 -0.78 -10.00 -22.47
C ASN A 396 -0.66 -11.45 -21.98
N GLU A 397 -1.81 -12.11 -21.79
CA GLU A 397 -1.89 -13.51 -21.36
C GLU A 397 -1.01 -14.45 -22.19
N ALA A 398 -1.01 -14.28 -23.51
CA ALA A 398 -0.27 -15.17 -24.42
C ALA A 398 1.26 -15.12 -24.23
N ASN A 399 1.77 -14.05 -23.61
CA ASN A 399 3.20 -13.85 -23.41
C ASN A 399 3.69 -14.21 -22.01
N ARG A 400 2.77 -14.52 -21.08
CA ARG A 400 3.14 -14.95 -19.74
C ARG A 400 3.57 -16.41 -19.74
N THR A 401 4.46 -16.78 -18.83
CA THR A 401 4.74 -18.20 -18.56
C THR A 401 3.50 -18.88 -17.98
N PRO A 402 3.37 -20.21 -18.03
CA PRO A 402 2.28 -20.91 -17.37
C PRO A 402 2.14 -20.57 -15.88
N GLN A 403 3.26 -20.45 -15.16
CA GLN A 403 3.25 -20.09 -13.75
C GLN A 403 2.76 -18.63 -13.53
N GLN A 404 3.18 -17.70 -14.37
CA GLN A 404 2.69 -16.32 -14.31
C GLN A 404 1.19 -16.23 -14.58
N ASN A 405 0.68 -17.01 -15.53
CA ASN A 405 -0.76 -17.09 -15.78
C ASN A 405 -1.53 -17.72 -14.61
N GLU A 406 -0.99 -18.74 -13.99
CA GLU A 406 -1.57 -19.32 -12.79
C GLU A 406 -1.69 -18.29 -11.66
N ALA A 407 -0.61 -17.55 -11.41
CA ALA A 407 -0.59 -16.50 -10.39
C ALA A 407 -1.56 -15.37 -10.71
N PHE A 408 -1.55 -14.88 -11.96
CA PHE A 408 -2.44 -13.82 -12.40
C PHE A 408 -3.91 -14.22 -12.29
N THR A 409 -4.26 -15.39 -12.79
CA THR A 409 -5.64 -15.91 -12.78
C THR A 409 -6.14 -16.10 -11.37
N TYR A 410 -5.28 -16.58 -10.47
CA TYR A 410 -5.62 -16.76 -9.06
C TYR A 410 -5.94 -15.42 -8.38
N MET A 411 -5.09 -14.42 -8.56
CA MET A 411 -5.35 -13.07 -8.02
C MET A 411 -6.61 -12.47 -8.64
N GLN A 412 -6.76 -12.57 -9.95
CA GLN A 412 -7.92 -12.04 -10.69
C GLN A 412 -9.23 -12.62 -10.14
N LYS A 413 -9.28 -13.92 -9.94
CA LYS A 413 -10.49 -14.58 -9.41
C LYS A 413 -10.87 -14.04 -8.04
N LEU A 414 -9.91 -13.90 -7.15
CA LEU A 414 -10.13 -13.37 -5.80
C LEU A 414 -10.52 -11.89 -5.83
N LEU A 415 -9.86 -11.08 -6.65
CA LEU A 415 -10.14 -9.65 -6.75
C LEU A 415 -11.53 -9.39 -7.35
N GLN A 416 -11.90 -10.10 -8.41
CA GLN A 416 -13.23 -9.97 -9.02
C GLN A 416 -14.33 -10.42 -8.06
N TRP A 417 -14.10 -11.51 -7.31
CA TRP A 417 -15.02 -11.97 -6.28
C TRP A 417 -15.17 -10.95 -5.15
N ARG A 418 -14.07 -10.32 -4.73
CA ARG A 418 -14.05 -9.34 -3.64
C ARG A 418 -14.71 -8.01 -4.03
N LYS A 419 -14.67 -7.67 -5.30
CA LYS A 419 -15.24 -6.41 -5.80
C LYS A 419 -16.74 -6.33 -5.49
N GLY A 420 -17.15 -5.29 -4.76
CA GLY A 420 -18.54 -5.12 -4.35
C GLY A 420 -19.04 -6.08 -3.29
N ASN A 421 -18.15 -6.87 -2.69
CA ASN A 421 -18.52 -7.85 -1.65
C ASN A 421 -18.60 -7.14 -0.29
N GLU A 422 -19.82 -6.85 0.16
CA GLU A 422 -20.05 -6.16 1.42
C GLU A 422 -19.61 -6.94 2.65
N ILE A 423 -19.59 -8.28 2.57
CA ILE A 423 -19.16 -9.13 3.69
C ILE A 423 -17.69 -8.84 4.01
N ILE A 424 -16.85 -8.75 3.00
CA ILE A 424 -15.43 -8.42 3.17
C ILE A 424 -15.25 -6.93 3.48
N ALA A 425 -16.00 -6.06 2.81
CA ALA A 425 -15.86 -4.61 2.97
C ALA A 425 -16.29 -4.13 4.37
N LYS A 426 -17.33 -4.72 4.96
CA LYS A 426 -18.00 -4.22 6.17
C LYS A 426 -18.10 -5.25 7.29
N GLY A 427 -17.86 -6.51 7.01
CA GLY A 427 -18.09 -7.61 7.95
C GLY A 427 -17.10 -7.63 9.11
N ARG A 428 -17.58 -8.09 10.27
CA ARG A 428 -16.71 -8.35 11.41
C ARG A 428 -15.83 -9.58 11.14
N LEU A 429 -14.69 -9.62 11.80
CA LEU A 429 -13.80 -10.79 11.81
C LEU A 429 -14.00 -11.58 13.10
N LYS A 430 -14.08 -12.93 12.97
CA LYS A 430 -14.04 -13.86 14.08
C LYS A 430 -13.07 -14.96 13.72
N HIS A 431 -12.17 -15.33 14.63
CA HIS A 431 -11.19 -16.34 14.34
C HIS A 431 -10.98 -17.33 15.49
N PHE A 432 -10.37 -18.46 15.16
CA PHE A 432 -10.01 -19.52 16.09
C PHE A 432 -8.49 -19.64 16.13
N ALA A 433 -7.92 -19.93 17.30
CA ALA A 433 -6.50 -20.27 17.37
C ALA A 433 -6.23 -21.48 16.47
N PRO A 434 -5.13 -21.50 15.72
CA PRO A 434 -4.77 -22.66 14.91
C PRO A 434 -4.71 -23.92 15.74
N ASN A 435 -5.30 -25.00 15.22
CA ASN A 435 -5.32 -26.31 15.84
C ASN A 435 -4.85 -27.34 14.81
N LYS A 436 -3.81 -28.11 15.14
CA LYS A 436 -3.20 -29.09 14.22
C LYS A 436 -2.83 -28.46 12.87
N GLY A 437 -2.35 -27.22 12.90
CA GLY A 437 -1.95 -26.49 11.71
C GLY A 437 -3.09 -25.85 10.92
N ILE A 438 -4.33 -25.98 11.37
CA ILE A 438 -5.49 -25.42 10.67
C ILE A 438 -5.89 -24.09 11.30
N TYR A 439 -5.95 -23.03 10.50
CA TYR A 439 -6.45 -21.73 10.91
C TYR A 439 -7.83 -21.51 10.29
N VAL A 440 -8.81 -21.19 11.13
CA VAL A 440 -10.20 -20.93 10.71
C VAL A 440 -10.60 -19.54 11.14
N TYR A 441 -11.16 -18.76 10.21
CA TYR A 441 -11.70 -17.44 10.52
C TYR A 441 -12.90 -17.12 9.63
N GLU A 442 -13.74 -16.21 10.11
CA GLU A 442 -14.99 -15.81 9.47
C GLU A 442 -15.04 -14.29 9.30
N ARG A 443 -15.60 -13.87 8.16
CA ARG A 443 -16.09 -12.50 7.99
C ARG A 443 -17.61 -12.58 7.88
N LYS A 444 -18.32 -11.72 8.64
CA LYS A 444 -19.78 -11.74 8.67
C LYS A 444 -20.37 -10.34 8.65
N TYR A 445 -21.33 -10.14 7.75
CA TYR A 445 -22.10 -8.91 7.62
C TYR A 445 -23.60 -9.25 7.53
N GLY A 446 -24.36 -8.79 8.52
CA GLY A 446 -25.78 -9.19 8.63
C GLY A 446 -25.90 -10.71 8.85
N ASN A 447 -26.66 -11.36 7.99
CA ASN A 447 -26.85 -12.83 8.01
C ASN A 447 -26.01 -13.57 6.97
N LYS A 448 -25.12 -12.88 6.27
CA LYS A 448 -24.21 -13.47 5.28
C LYS A 448 -22.80 -13.53 5.84
N SER A 449 -22.09 -14.60 5.50
CA SER A 449 -20.74 -14.83 6.01
C SER A 449 -19.86 -15.56 5.01
N ILE A 450 -18.57 -15.45 5.25
CA ILE A 450 -17.52 -16.18 4.55
C ILE A 450 -16.62 -16.77 5.60
N THR A 451 -16.35 -18.09 5.50
CA THR A 451 -15.44 -18.78 6.42
C THR A 451 -14.27 -19.36 5.64
N VAL A 452 -13.07 -19.03 6.08
CA VAL A 452 -11.81 -19.50 5.51
C VAL A 452 -11.26 -20.60 6.43
N LEU A 453 -10.88 -21.76 5.82
CA LEU A 453 -10.14 -22.81 6.49
C LEU A 453 -8.81 -22.96 5.75
N MET A 454 -7.70 -22.84 6.46
CA MET A 454 -6.36 -22.80 5.87
C MET A 454 -5.46 -23.83 6.56
N ASN A 455 -4.89 -24.75 5.78
CA ASN A 455 -3.91 -25.70 6.28
C ASN A 455 -2.50 -25.11 6.17
N GLY A 456 -1.91 -24.79 7.30
CA GLY A 456 -0.55 -24.22 7.39
C GLY A 456 0.55 -25.27 7.52
N THR A 457 0.28 -26.52 7.13
CA THR A 457 1.27 -27.59 7.14
C THR A 457 1.44 -28.17 5.75
N ASP A 458 2.54 -28.89 5.53
CA ASP A 458 2.82 -29.56 4.25
C ASP A 458 2.11 -30.92 4.13
N LYS A 459 1.40 -31.36 5.20
CA LYS A 459 0.72 -32.64 5.26
C LYS A 459 -0.78 -32.50 5.10
N THR A 460 -1.42 -33.51 4.51
CA THR A 460 -2.87 -33.60 4.49
C THR A 460 -3.39 -33.69 5.93
N GLN A 461 -4.41 -32.89 6.24
CA GLN A 461 -5.05 -32.86 7.56
C GLN A 461 -6.52 -33.23 7.43
N THR A 462 -7.02 -34.05 8.36
CA THR A 462 -8.44 -34.32 8.54
C THR A 462 -8.96 -33.40 9.65
N ILE A 463 -9.99 -32.63 9.36
CA ILE A 463 -10.49 -31.59 10.25
C ILE A 463 -11.82 -32.05 10.86
N ASN A 464 -11.87 -32.12 12.19
CA ASN A 464 -13.12 -32.27 12.93
C ASN A 464 -13.83 -30.92 12.95
N LEU A 465 -15.01 -30.82 12.33
CA LEU A 465 -15.76 -29.56 12.18
C LEU A 465 -16.52 -29.13 13.44
N THR A 466 -16.63 -29.98 14.44
CA THR A 466 -17.42 -29.71 15.65
C THR A 466 -17.03 -28.39 16.34
N PRO A 467 -15.74 -28.07 16.53
CA PRO A 467 -15.36 -26.80 17.16
C PRO A 467 -15.75 -25.55 16.38
N TYR A 468 -15.99 -25.68 15.07
CA TYR A 468 -16.19 -24.57 14.15
C TYR A 468 -17.66 -24.33 13.75
N LYS A 469 -18.60 -25.00 14.40
CA LYS A 469 -20.02 -24.92 14.02
C LYS A 469 -20.60 -23.52 14.05
N GLU A 470 -20.14 -22.66 14.92
CA GLU A 470 -20.63 -21.28 14.97
C GLU A 470 -20.29 -20.48 13.70
N VAL A 471 -19.30 -20.91 12.91
CA VAL A 471 -18.91 -20.28 11.64
C VAL A 471 -19.19 -21.16 10.43
N LEU A 472 -19.80 -22.33 10.63
CA LEU A 472 -20.21 -23.28 9.59
C LEU A 472 -21.70 -23.64 9.80
N PRO A 473 -22.62 -22.69 9.50
CA PRO A 473 -24.00 -22.82 9.93
C PRO A 473 -24.87 -23.80 9.13
N THR A 474 -24.37 -24.28 7.99
CA THR A 474 -25.10 -25.20 7.11
C THR A 474 -24.30 -26.45 6.84
N THR A 475 -24.92 -27.49 6.30
CA THR A 475 -24.28 -28.79 6.02
C THR A 475 -23.60 -28.83 4.65
N SER A 476 -23.72 -27.78 3.87
CA SER A 476 -23.00 -27.63 2.61
C SER A 476 -22.75 -26.12 2.35
N ALA A 477 -21.68 -25.82 1.60
CA ALA A 477 -21.34 -24.45 1.24
C ALA A 477 -20.61 -24.42 -0.08
N HIS A 478 -20.68 -23.29 -0.76
CA HIS A 478 -19.93 -23.01 -1.98
C HIS A 478 -18.50 -22.60 -1.64
N ASP A 479 -17.52 -23.27 -2.25
CA ASP A 479 -16.11 -22.88 -2.16
C ASP A 479 -15.76 -21.93 -3.32
N VAL A 480 -15.35 -20.72 -2.95
CA VAL A 480 -14.97 -19.66 -3.92
C VAL A 480 -13.77 -20.09 -4.77
N LEU A 481 -12.83 -20.85 -4.21
CA LEU A 481 -11.58 -21.18 -4.90
C LEU A 481 -11.77 -22.18 -6.02
N THR A 482 -12.69 -23.15 -5.86
CA THR A 482 -12.94 -24.23 -6.82
C THR A 482 -14.30 -24.13 -7.50
N ASP A 483 -15.19 -23.27 -7.01
CA ASP A 483 -16.60 -23.17 -7.42
C ASP A 483 -17.39 -24.47 -7.20
N LYS A 484 -16.95 -25.29 -6.24
CA LYS A 484 -17.60 -26.54 -5.89
C LYS A 484 -18.41 -26.40 -4.61
N SER A 485 -19.44 -27.22 -4.49
CA SER A 485 -20.16 -27.43 -3.23
C SER A 485 -19.38 -28.36 -2.33
N ILE A 486 -19.17 -27.97 -1.08
CA ILE A 486 -18.44 -28.75 -0.08
C ILE A 486 -19.43 -29.30 0.94
N ASP A 487 -19.33 -30.62 1.19
CA ASP A 487 -20.12 -31.30 2.20
C ASP A 487 -19.52 -31.05 3.60
N LEU A 488 -20.28 -30.38 4.45
CA LEU A 488 -19.89 -30.06 5.83
C LEU A 488 -20.58 -30.95 6.87
N SER A 489 -21.29 -32.01 6.43
CA SER A 489 -21.96 -32.92 7.34
C SER A 489 -21.01 -33.94 7.99
N LYS A 490 -19.76 -34.01 7.53
CA LYS A 490 -18.72 -34.90 7.99
C LYS A 490 -17.38 -34.18 8.06
N ASN A 491 -16.35 -34.82 8.63
CA ASN A 491 -15.01 -34.27 8.68
C ASN A 491 -14.50 -33.92 7.30
N LEU A 492 -13.73 -32.83 7.22
CA LEU A 492 -13.09 -32.38 5.98
C LEU A 492 -11.64 -32.84 5.93
N THR A 493 -11.17 -33.09 4.71
CA THR A 493 -9.76 -33.35 4.44
C THR A 493 -9.23 -32.23 3.58
N LEU A 494 -8.16 -31.56 4.05
CA LEU A 494 -7.42 -30.57 3.29
C LEU A 494 -6.02 -31.06 2.97
N PRO A 495 -5.60 -31.01 1.71
CA PRO A 495 -4.22 -31.34 1.37
C PRO A 495 -3.26 -30.33 2.04
N GLY A 496 -1.96 -30.66 2.06
CA GLY A 496 -0.93 -29.75 2.54
C GLY A 496 -1.04 -28.38 1.84
N ARG A 497 -1.01 -27.33 2.62
CA ARG A 497 -1.21 -25.92 2.16
C ARG A 497 -2.54 -25.65 1.47
N GLY A 498 -3.49 -26.56 1.58
CA GLY A 498 -4.83 -26.41 1.02
C GLY A 498 -5.68 -25.41 1.80
N MET A 499 -6.71 -24.91 1.13
CA MET A 499 -7.64 -23.93 1.69
C MET A 499 -9.05 -24.14 1.17
N LEU A 500 -10.01 -23.66 1.96
CA LEU A 500 -11.40 -23.47 1.53
C LEU A 500 -11.82 -22.04 1.88
N VAL A 501 -12.57 -21.43 0.98
CA VAL A 501 -13.21 -20.11 1.20
C VAL A 501 -14.71 -20.32 0.96
N LEU A 502 -15.45 -20.49 2.05
CA LEU A 502 -16.84 -20.96 2.02
C LEU A 502 -17.82 -19.81 2.22
N GLU A 503 -18.83 -19.75 1.34
CA GLU A 503 -19.88 -18.71 1.40
C GLU A 503 -21.16 -19.28 2.05
N PHE A 504 -21.73 -18.50 2.94
CA PHE A 504 -22.98 -18.83 3.63
C PHE A 504 -24.03 -17.72 3.50
#